data_a365394e4d3e9d9e32482d0f6c9513eb
#
_entry.id   a365394e4d3e9d9e32482d0f6c9513eb
#
_cell.length_a   1.000
_cell.length_b   1.000
_cell.length_c   1.000
_cell.angle_alpha   90.00
_cell.angle_beta   90.00
_cell.angle_gamma   90.00
#
_symmetry.space_group_name_H-M   'P 1'
#
loop_
_entity.id
_entity.type
_entity.pdbx_description
1 polymer ?
#
loop_
_entity_poly.entity_id
_entity_poly.type
_entity_poly.pdbx_seq_one_letter_code
_entity_poly.pdbx_strand_id
1 'polypeptide(L)'
;MAGNLGEEDQTQKAKEVQKEQQTEAETTDHPKSVPKEMKQLQHFRHPEHPLVFNEDRIYGKFCLGCYERILGPSYRCKECDGFRHHQSCAELPLGLLHHPLHPLHPLILIYERTDHLEPEGEKSNCEVCKERRWEYCYFCYRCNFKLHIKCGSLAPTTEATKVHHHPLTPYWKWMTFTCDLCGEEDKGMPYVCTSCGFGIHTRCANFPGRLKVVRHNHPLNLIHSLELHQSNSQFCQLCFLKVDTNYGLYYCSRCDFVAHLDCAMSWGNMEDINLLELKEEESVESKAMLENVDSKLDQSVDSEICEVIKTTVEEDGTETATEIKHFSHEHHLKLTDEVPNNKICDGCVRAILPPSFYSCVKSNCSFFLHISCTKLPKIKQHPLHQHPLTLTLTFRNYRALCYACDQYFNGLGYECDKCYIRFDVQCSLTSNTLTHACHEHPLYLSITDYKQKCSICDSEEYRVFRCTTCEFVLDFKCATLPQTAWNNQHEHPFTLCYAPEDDSNEYYCDICEEERDPKQWFYYCADCSFPAHSKCILGYRPNIK
;
A
#
# COMPACT_ATOMS: atom_id res chain seq x y z
N MET A 1 -53.23 14.25 19.15
CA MET A 1 -53.23 12.87 19.57
C MET A 1 -52.93 11.99 18.35
N ALA A 2 -51.73 11.87 17.99
CA ALA A 2 -51.28 10.91 16.98
C ALA A 2 -49.77 10.73 17.19
N GLY A 3 -49.38 9.64 17.84
CA GLY A 3 -47.95 9.41 18.09
C GLY A 3 -47.66 8.34 19.14
N ASN A 4 -48.22 7.14 19.03
CA ASN A 4 -47.79 6.04 19.89
C ASN A 4 -47.98 4.63 19.29
N LEU A 5 -48.13 4.48 18.00
CA LEU A 5 -48.35 3.18 17.36
C LEU A 5 -47.11 2.64 16.59
N GLY A 6 -46.01 3.40 16.53
CA GLY A 6 -44.81 2.98 15.80
C GLY A 6 -43.71 2.30 16.62
N GLU A 7 -43.66 2.53 17.93
CA GLU A 7 -42.56 2.06 18.78
C GLU A 7 -42.73 0.61 19.28
N GLU A 8 -43.96 0.17 19.55
CA GLU A 8 -44.22 -1.19 19.99
C GLU A 8 -44.00 -2.24 18.87
N ASP A 9 -44.31 -1.88 17.64
CA ASP A 9 -44.16 -2.74 16.45
C ASP A 9 -42.68 -3.00 16.11
N GLN A 10 -41.81 -2.01 16.31
CA GLN A 10 -40.38 -2.16 16.05
C GLN A 10 -39.64 -2.96 17.13
N THR A 11 -40.05 -2.83 18.38
CA THR A 11 -39.49 -3.61 19.50
C THR A 11 -39.94 -5.07 19.44
N GLN A 12 -41.12 -5.32 18.90
CA GLN A 12 -41.69 -6.65 18.71
C GLN A 12 -41.04 -7.36 17.53
N LYS A 13 -40.79 -6.68 16.41
CA LYS A 13 -40.02 -7.19 15.28
C LYS A 13 -38.57 -7.55 15.65
N ALA A 14 -37.90 -6.74 16.48
CA ALA A 14 -36.56 -7.06 16.95
C ALA A 14 -36.52 -8.31 17.84
N LYS A 15 -37.56 -8.56 18.62
CA LYS A 15 -37.69 -9.76 19.46
C LYS A 15 -38.08 -11.02 18.66
N GLU A 16 -38.89 -10.87 17.62
CA GLU A 16 -39.30 -11.98 16.75
C GLU A 16 -38.12 -12.46 15.88
N VAL A 17 -37.32 -11.53 15.30
CA VAL A 17 -36.11 -11.88 14.55
C VAL A 17 -35.08 -12.61 15.43
N GLN A 18 -34.93 -12.26 16.72
CA GLN A 18 -34.04 -12.98 17.62
C GLN A 18 -34.54 -14.36 18.00
N LYS A 19 -35.87 -14.58 18.01
CA LYS A 19 -36.49 -15.87 18.36
C LYS A 19 -36.39 -16.87 17.20
N GLU A 20 -36.47 -16.41 15.96
CA GLU A 20 -36.31 -17.28 14.79
C GLU A 20 -34.84 -17.73 14.57
N GLN A 21 -33.86 -16.93 15.00
CA GLN A 21 -32.44 -17.30 14.91
C GLN A 21 -31.97 -18.29 15.99
N GLN A 22 -32.73 -18.48 17.07
CA GLN A 22 -32.39 -19.42 18.16
C GLN A 22 -32.99 -20.84 18.00
N THR A 23 -33.89 -21.05 17.06
CA THR A 23 -34.57 -22.33 16.86
C THR A 23 -33.96 -23.28 15.86
N GLU A 24 -32.88 -22.88 15.13
CA GLU A 24 -32.22 -23.73 14.13
C GLU A 24 -30.92 -24.44 14.59
N ALA A 25 -30.62 -24.44 15.88
CA ALA A 25 -29.32 -24.87 16.40
C ALA A 25 -29.29 -26.27 17.07
N GLU A 26 -30.28 -27.17 16.87
CA GLU A 26 -30.17 -28.54 17.38
C GLU A 26 -30.74 -29.58 16.41
N THR A 27 -29.88 -30.20 15.58
CA THR A 27 -29.96 -31.63 15.22
C THR A 27 -28.61 -32.12 14.68
N THR A 28 -28.01 -33.03 15.41
CA THR A 28 -26.83 -33.81 15.05
C THR A 28 -27.20 -34.99 14.17
N ASP A 29 -26.51 -35.19 13.02
CA ASP A 29 -26.11 -36.54 12.59
C ASP A 29 -25.02 -36.49 11.48
N HIS A 30 -24.09 -37.45 11.48
CA HIS A 30 -22.89 -37.55 10.65
C HIS A 30 -23.08 -38.49 9.43
N PRO A 31 -22.08 -38.60 8.49
CA PRO A 31 -21.86 -37.73 7.30
C PRO A 31 -21.88 -38.52 5.96
N LYS A 32 -22.29 -37.91 4.90
CA LYS A 32 -21.92 -38.26 3.51
C LYS A 32 -21.59 -36.95 2.79
N SER A 33 -20.50 -36.94 2.01
CA SER A 33 -19.98 -35.80 1.25
C SER A 33 -21.07 -35.13 0.40
N VAL A 34 -21.61 -34.03 0.93
CA VAL A 34 -22.52 -33.11 0.24
C VAL A 34 -21.69 -31.91 -0.22
N PRO A 35 -21.96 -31.30 -1.39
CA PRO A 35 -21.31 -30.07 -1.80
C PRO A 35 -21.43 -29.04 -0.68
N LYS A 36 -20.33 -28.39 -0.27
CA LYS A 36 -20.33 -27.33 0.74
C LYS A 36 -21.40 -26.29 0.34
N GLU A 37 -22.56 -26.32 0.96
CA GLU A 37 -23.54 -25.25 0.80
C GLU A 37 -22.84 -23.95 1.20
N MET A 38 -22.73 -23.03 0.24
CA MET A 38 -22.12 -21.72 0.49
C MET A 38 -23.03 -20.98 1.47
N LYS A 39 -22.51 -20.70 2.67
CA LYS A 39 -23.23 -19.92 3.68
C LYS A 39 -23.70 -18.61 3.06
N GLN A 40 -25.00 -18.34 3.13
CA GLN A 40 -25.63 -17.14 2.59
C GLN A 40 -26.21 -16.32 3.73
N LEU A 41 -26.22 -15.00 3.58
CA LEU A 41 -26.75 -14.05 4.55
C LEU A 41 -27.64 -13.04 3.84
N GLN A 42 -28.89 -12.89 4.29
CA GLN A 42 -29.74 -11.80 3.86
C GLN A 42 -29.43 -10.56 4.68
N HIS A 43 -28.83 -9.57 4.06
CA HIS A 43 -28.37 -8.35 4.75
C HIS A 43 -29.43 -7.25 4.67
N PHE A 44 -29.75 -6.58 5.78
CA PHE A 44 -30.82 -5.57 5.88
C PHE A 44 -30.68 -4.41 4.90
N ARG A 45 -29.48 -4.08 4.47
CA ARG A 45 -29.18 -3.03 3.49
C ARG A 45 -29.17 -3.52 2.05
N HIS A 46 -29.30 -4.81 1.84
CA HIS A 46 -29.26 -5.43 0.52
C HIS A 46 -30.29 -6.57 0.43
N PRO A 47 -31.58 -6.23 0.57
CA PRO A 47 -32.63 -7.25 0.63
C PRO A 47 -32.92 -7.92 -0.72
N GLU A 48 -32.42 -7.38 -1.82
CA GLU A 48 -32.70 -7.89 -3.16
C GLU A 48 -31.88 -9.15 -3.50
N HIS A 49 -30.65 -9.24 -2.98
CA HIS A 49 -29.76 -10.36 -3.27
C HIS A 49 -29.08 -10.86 -2.00
N PRO A 50 -29.00 -12.18 -1.78
CA PRO A 50 -28.27 -12.73 -0.64
C PRO A 50 -26.77 -12.51 -0.79
N LEU A 51 -26.12 -12.20 0.31
CA LEU A 51 -24.67 -12.14 0.38
C LEU A 51 -24.10 -13.54 0.53
N VAL A 52 -23.10 -13.87 -0.23
CA VAL A 52 -22.41 -15.16 -0.20
C VAL A 52 -21.15 -15.05 0.63
N PHE A 53 -20.95 -15.99 1.54
CA PHE A 53 -19.76 -16.11 2.35
C PHE A 53 -18.52 -16.40 1.48
N ASN A 54 -17.42 -15.76 1.80
CA ASN A 54 -16.12 -15.92 1.17
C ASN A 54 -15.06 -16.02 2.26
N GLU A 55 -14.33 -17.12 2.28
CA GLU A 55 -13.22 -17.35 3.22
C GLU A 55 -11.97 -16.58 2.78
N ASP A 56 -11.82 -16.37 1.46
CA ASP A 56 -10.64 -15.75 0.88
C ASP A 56 -10.63 -14.23 1.10
N ARG A 57 -9.43 -13.68 1.12
CA ARG A 57 -9.22 -12.23 1.13
C ARG A 57 -9.67 -11.61 -0.20
N ILE A 58 -10.19 -10.40 -0.11
CA ILE A 58 -10.55 -9.60 -1.29
C ILE A 58 -9.56 -8.45 -1.40
N TYR A 59 -8.61 -8.60 -2.33
CA TYR A 59 -7.55 -7.60 -2.55
C TYR A 59 -8.10 -6.20 -2.86
N GLY A 60 -7.54 -5.19 -2.17
CA GLY A 60 -7.83 -3.79 -2.44
C GLY A 60 -9.27 -3.35 -2.19
N LYS A 61 -10.10 -4.17 -1.53
CA LYS A 61 -11.50 -3.86 -1.28
C LYS A 61 -11.76 -3.53 0.19
N PHE A 62 -12.67 -2.59 0.41
CA PHE A 62 -13.05 -2.10 1.73
C PHE A 62 -14.41 -2.64 2.14
N CYS A 63 -14.61 -2.84 3.43
CA CYS A 63 -15.88 -3.20 4.03
C CYS A 63 -16.81 -1.98 4.02
N LEU A 64 -18.02 -2.13 3.49
CA LEU A 64 -19.01 -1.05 3.51
C LEU A 64 -19.56 -0.74 4.92
N GLY A 65 -19.30 -1.61 5.90
CA GLY A 65 -19.73 -1.38 7.28
C GLY A 65 -18.76 -0.51 8.07
N CYS A 66 -17.47 -0.84 8.06
CA CYS A 66 -16.45 -0.18 8.88
C CYS A 66 -15.38 0.58 8.09
N TYR A 67 -15.46 0.60 6.76
CA TYR A 67 -14.47 1.22 5.87
C TYR A 67 -13.04 0.72 5.97
N GLU A 68 -12.83 -0.37 6.70
CA GLU A 68 -11.53 -1.02 6.73
C GLU A 68 -11.43 -2.09 5.64
N ARG A 69 -10.20 -2.46 5.34
CA ARG A 69 -9.92 -3.49 4.34
C ARG A 69 -10.42 -4.84 4.77
N ILE A 70 -10.88 -5.60 3.79
CA ILE A 70 -11.32 -6.98 4.00
C ILE A 70 -10.08 -7.88 3.88
N LEU A 71 -9.50 -8.22 5.04
CA LEU A 71 -8.30 -9.04 5.16
C LEU A 71 -8.61 -10.49 5.64
N GLY A 72 -9.86 -10.91 5.57
CA GLY A 72 -10.27 -12.22 6.06
C GLY A 72 -11.68 -12.58 5.63
N PRO A 73 -12.35 -13.45 6.38
CA PRO A 73 -13.71 -13.91 6.08
C PRO A 73 -14.68 -12.75 5.85
N SER A 74 -15.45 -12.85 4.80
CA SER A 74 -16.30 -11.76 4.33
C SER A 74 -17.56 -12.27 3.66
N TYR A 75 -18.55 -11.39 3.56
CA TYR A 75 -19.74 -11.60 2.74
C TYR A 75 -19.73 -10.63 1.55
N ARG A 76 -20.09 -11.11 0.37
CA ARG A 76 -20.22 -10.29 -0.84
C ARG A 76 -21.46 -10.65 -1.65
N CYS A 77 -22.03 -9.68 -2.34
CA CYS A 77 -23.01 -9.94 -3.36
C CYS A 77 -22.31 -10.44 -4.64
N LYS A 78 -22.88 -11.45 -5.30
CA LYS A 78 -22.38 -11.95 -6.60
C LYS A 78 -22.89 -11.11 -7.78
N GLU A 79 -24.04 -10.46 -7.61
CA GLU A 79 -24.73 -9.71 -8.67
C GLU A 79 -24.37 -8.21 -8.64
N CYS A 80 -24.04 -7.68 -7.43
CA CYS A 80 -23.68 -6.28 -7.23
C CYS A 80 -22.20 -6.15 -6.87
N ASP A 81 -21.37 -5.64 -7.77
CA ASP A 81 -19.90 -5.52 -7.59
C ASP A 81 -19.49 -4.49 -6.52
N GLY A 82 -20.29 -4.04 -5.71
CA GLY A 82 -19.91 -3.07 -4.68
C GLY A 82 -20.21 -3.54 -3.27
N PHE A 83 -21.15 -4.48 -3.10
CA PHE A 83 -21.68 -4.79 -1.79
C PHE A 83 -20.89 -5.91 -1.11
N ARG A 84 -20.11 -5.53 -0.09
CA ARG A 84 -19.22 -6.44 0.65
C ARG A 84 -18.97 -5.97 2.07
N HIS A 85 -18.87 -6.92 3.00
CA HIS A 85 -18.63 -6.68 4.42
C HIS A 85 -17.69 -7.72 4.99
N HIS A 86 -16.91 -7.37 6.04
CA HIS A 86 -16.32 -8.39 6.89
C HIS A 86 -17.43 -9.31 7.43
N GLN A 87 -17.11 -10.55 7.71
CA GLN A 87 -18.06 -11.45 8.38
C GLN A 87 -18.62 -10.81 9.66
N SER A 88 -17.73 -10.30 10.52
CA SER A 88 -18.11 -9.62 11.76
C SER A 88 -19.00 -8.39 11.57
N CYS A 89 -18.86 -7.68 10.45
CA CYS A 89 -19.68 -6.50 10.15
C CYS A 89 -21.03 -6.88 9.52
N ALA A 90 -21.07 -7.95 8.73
CA ALA A 90 -22.32 -8.44 8.13
C ALA A 90 -23.25 -9.13 9.16
N GLU A 91 -22.66 -9.80 10.14
CA GLU A 91 -23.36 -10.55 11.20
C GLU A 91 -23.63 -9.70 12.46
N LEU A 92 -23.50 -8.35 12.38
CA LEU A 92 -23.78 -7.46 13.51
C LEU A 92 -25.25 -7.56 13.96
N PRO A 93 -25.51 -7.56 15.26
CA PRO A 93 -26.87 -7.51 15.78
C PRO A 93 -27.55 -6.18 15.39
N LEU A 94 -28.80 -6.26 14.94
CA LEU A 94 -29.58 -5.07 14.55
C LEU A 94 -29.90 -4.15 15.74
N GLY A 95 -29.77 -4.64 16.95
CA GLY A 95 -29.96 -3.86 18.16
C GLY A 95 -29.09 -4.34 19.32
N LEU A 96 -28.60 -3.39 20.11
CA LEU A 96 -27.89 -3.65 21.36
C LEU A 96 -28.77 -3.27 22.54
N LEU A 97 -29.17 -4.26 23.34
CA LEU A 97 -29.91 -4.05 24.57
C LEU A 97 -28.92 -3.88 25.72
N HIS A 98 -29.18 -2.90 26.60
CA HIS A 98 -28.36 -2.67 27.80
C HIS A 98 -26.87 -2.48 27.55
N HIS A 99 -26.51 -1.71 26.51
CA HIS A 99 -25.10 -1.40 26.25
C HIS A 99 -24.48 -0.69 27.48
N PRO A 100 -23.26 -1.04 27.93
CA PRO A 100 -22.65 -0.47 29.14
C PRO A 100 -22.60 1.06 29.20
N LEU A 101 -22.40 1.72 28.05
CA LEU A 101 -22.41 3.18 27.95
C LEU A 101 -23.81 3.78 27.82
N HIS A 102 -24.83 2.99 27.54
CA HIS A 102 -26.20 3.44 27.36
C HIS A 102 -27.21 2.36 27.77
N PRO A 103 -27.30 2.03 29.09
CA PRO A 103 -28.05 0.88 29.55
C PRO A 103 -29.57 1.07 29.56
N LEU A 104 -30.06 2.33 29.52
CA LEU A 104 -31.46 2.65 29.69
C LEU A 104 -32.32 2.43 28.44
N HIS A 105 -31.74 2.58 27.27
CA HIS A 105 -32.48 2.46 26.01
C HIS A 105 -31.71 1.58 25.01
N PRO A 106 -32.42 0.87 24.13
CA PRO A 106 -31.77 0.09 23.08
C PRO A 106 -31.07 0.99 22.06
N LEU A 107 -29.93 0.51 21.59
CA LEU A 107 -29.23 1.09 20.45
C LEU A 107 -29.59 0.27 19.20
N ILE A 108 -29.98 0.92 18.13
CA ILE A 108 -30.39 0.29 16.88
C ILE A 108 -29.33 0.53 15.83
N LEU A 109 -28.95 -0.51 15.07
CA LEU A 109 -28.03 -0.41 13.95
C LEU A 109 -28.71 0.33 12.80
N ILE A 110 -28.17 1.48 12.43
CA ILE A 110 -28.66 2.29 11.33
C ILE A 110 -27.55 2.52 10.28
N TYR A 111 -27.98 2.90 9.10
CA TYR A 111 -27.10 3.40 8.03
C TYR A 111 -27.39 4.88 7.82
N GLU A 112 -26.40 5.71 7.99
CA GLU A 112 -26.49 7.15 7.77
C GLU A 112 -25.68 7.52 6.53
N ARG A 113 -26.35 8.05 5.49
CA ARG A 113 -25.65 8.53 4.29
C ARG A 113 -24.92 9.81 4.63
N THR A 114 -23.63 9.86 4.30
CA THR A 114 -22.79 11.05 4.45
C THR A 114 -22.95 12.05 3.30
N ASP A 115 -24.13 12.09 2.67
CA ASP A 115 -24.39 13.04 1.58
C ASP A 115 -24.31 14.48 2.12
N HIS A 116 -23.52 15.27 1.46
CA HIS A 116 -23.03 16.62 1.83
C HIS A 116 -24.08 17.73 1.99
N LEU A 117 -25.33 17.42 2.31
CA LEU A 117 -26.46 18.37 2.24
C LEU A 117 -27.08 18.75 3.59
N GLU A 118 -26.51 18.36 4.73
CA GLU A 118 -27.04 18.83 6.02
C GLU A 118 -26.25 20.04 6.56
N PRO A 119 -26.97 21.06 7.09
CA PRO A 119 -26.34 22.25 7.65
C PRO A 119 -25.42 21.91 8.83
N GLU A 120 -24.33 22.65 9.00
CA GLU A 120 -23.24 22.41 9.96
C GLU A 120 -23.61 22.45 11.46
N GLY A 121 -24.89 22.38 11.83
CA GLY A 121 -25.38 22.68 13.17
C GLY A 121 -25.56 21.52 14.16
N GLU A 122 -25.80 20.28 13.73
CA GLU A 122 -26.24 19.20 14.64
C GLU A 122 -25.56 17.83 14.43
N LYS A 123 -24.35 17.78 13.96
CA LYS A 123 -23.67 16.49 13.72
C LYS A 123 -23.05 15.94 15.00
N SER A 124 -23.68 14.94 15.61
CA SER A 124 -23.17 14.27 16.81
C SER A 124 -21.96 13.37 16.50
N ASN A 125 -20.94 13.43 17.32
CA ASN A 125 -19.74 12.59 17.27
C ASN A 125 -20.00 11.25 17.97
N CYS A 126 -19.20 10.23 17.66
CA CYS A 126 -19.21 8.98 18.43
C CYS A 126 -18.91 9.25 19.91
N GLU A 127 -19.72 8.72 20.80
CA GLU A 127 -19.53 8.94 22.24
C GLU A 127 -18.29 8.25 22.81
N VAL A 128 -17.72 7.30 22.07
CA VAL A 128 -16.49 6.58 22.45
C VAL A 128 -15.24 7.25 21.92
N CYS A 129 -15.09 7.38 20.61
CA CYS A 129 -13.84 7.90 20.01
C CYS A 129 -13.90 9.39 19.64
N LYS A 130 -15.06 10.02 19.80
CA LYS A 130 -15.33 11.42 19.43
C LYS A 130 -15.09 11.77 17.95
N GLU A 131 -14.81 10.75 17.11
CA GLU A 131 -14.68 10.91 15.68
C GLU A 131 -16.05 10.93 14.98
N ARG A 132 -16.06 11.41 13.73
CA ARG A 132 -17.27 11.74 12.96
C ARG A 132 -17.48 10.88 11.71
N ARG A 133 -16.95 9.69 11.62
CA ARG A 133 -17.09 8.84 10.42
C ARG A 133 -18.30 7.93 10.54
N TRP A 134 -19.36 8.23 9.77
CA TRP A 134 -20.60 7.46 9.79
C TRP A 134 -20.89 6.81 8.45
N GLU A 135 -21.23 5.54 8.46
CA GLU A 135 -22.13 4.86 7.54
C GLU A 135 -22.98 3.87 8.32
N TYR A 136 -22.38 2.93 9.04
CA TYR A 136 -23.09 2.09 10.00
C TYR A 136 -22.75 2.56 11.41
N CYS A 137 -23.80 2.83 12.18
CA CYS A 137 -23.65 3.19 13.58
C CYS A 137 -24.79 2.63 14.42
N TYR A 138 -24.54 2.45 15.70
CA TYR A 138 -25.56 2.20 16.68
C TYR A 138 -26.11 3.52 17.21
N PHE A 139 -27.41 3.70 17.13
CA PHE A 139 -28.09 4.96 17.43
C PHE A 139 -29.26 4.77 18.42
N CYS A 140 -29.40 5.70 19.37
CA CYS A 140 -30.57 5.82 20.21
C CYS A 140 -31.43 7.00 19.80
N TYR A 141 -32.64 6.74 19.32
CA TYR A 141 -33.60 7.79 18.90
C TYR A 141 -34.12 8.66 20.06
N ARG A 142 -34.03 8.18 21.31
CA ARG A 142 -34.50 8.93 22.50
C ARG A 142 -33.48 9.94 23.01
N CYS A 143 -32.20 9.60 22.91
CA CYS A 143 -31.11 10.36 23.55
C CYS A 143 -30.15 10.98 22.52
N ASN A 144 -30.37 10.77 21.24
CA ASN A 144 -29.43 11.17 20.18
C ASN A 144 -27.99 10.61 20.40
N PHE A 145 -27.88 9.47 21.10
CA PHE A 145 -26.62 8.83 21.45
C PHE A 145 -26.15 7.97 20.28
N LYS A 146 -24.89 8.14 19.85
CA LYS A 146 -24.32 7.45 18.68
C LYS A 146 -23.02 6.73 19.02
N LEU A 147 -22.86 5.52 18.48
CA LEU A 147 -21.62 4.74 18.53
C LEU A 147 -21.28 4.19 17.14
N HIS A 148 -20.01 4.27 16.74
CA HIS A 148 -19.53 3.47 15.61
C HIS A 148 -19.76 1.99 15.88
N ILE A 149 -19.97 1.18 14.83
CA ILE A 149 -20.16 -0.26 15.00
C ILE A 149 -19.01 -0.91 15.79
N LYS A 150 -17.77 -0.50 15.52
CA LYS A 150 -16.61 -0.98 16.29
C LYS A 150 -16.65 -0.55 17.76
N CYS A 151 -17.00 0.70 18.02
CA CYS A 151 -17.08 1.23 19.38
C CYS A 151 -18.24 0.61 20.17
N GLY A 152 -19.36 0.32 19.50
CA GLY A 152 -20.52 -0.35 20.12
C GLY A 152 -20.39 -1.87 20.25
N SER A 153 -19.47 -2.47 19.49
CA SER A 153 -19.24 -3.92 19.50
C SER A 153 -18.04 -4.35 20.32
N LEU A 154 -17.51 -3.46 21.19
CA LEU A 154 -16.41 -3.82 22.10
C LEU A 154 -16.88 -4.96 23.02
N ALA A 155 -16.18 -6.10 22.98
CA ALA A 155 -16.47 -7.22 23.84
C ALA A 155 -16.29 -6.81 25.32
N PRO A 156 -17.20 -7.20 26.20
CA PRO A 156 -17.08 -6.93 27.65
C PRO A 156 -15.80 -7.53 28.25
N THR A 157 -15.38 -8.67 27.73
CA THR A 157 -14.15 -9.39 28.10
C THR A 157 -13.55 -10.00 26.84
N THR A 158 -12.29 -9.76 26.61
CA THR A 158 -11.52 -10.55 25.66
C THR A 158 -10.87 -11.70 26.44
N GLU A 159 -10.97 -12.91 25.93
CA GLU A 159 -10.07 -13.99 26.36
C GLU A 159 -8.62 -13.53 26.21
N ALA A 160 -7.68 -14.19 26.91
CA ALA A 160 -6.27 -13.88 26.81
C ALA A 160 -5.87 -13.61 25.34
N THR A 161 -5.58 -12.36 25.04
CA THR A 161 -5.19 -11.95 23.69
C THR A 161 -3.77 -12.41 23.42
N LYS A 162 -3.38 -12.47 22.17
CA LYS A 162 -1.98 -12.74 21.83
C LYS A 162 -1.03 -11.61 22.29
N VAL A 163 -1.61 -10.48 22.71
CA VAL A 163 -0.93 -9.31 23.22
C VAL A 163 -0.63 -9.40 24.72
N HIS A 164 -1.43 -10.12 25.50
CA HIS A 164 -1.27 -10.20 26.96
C HIS A 164 -1.80 -11.54 27.49
N HIS A 165 -1.12 -12.09 28.51
CA HIS A 165 -1.42 -13.42 29.04
C HIS A 165 -2.71 -13.50 29.87
N HIS A 166 -3.18 -12.36 30.38
CA HIS A 166 -4.43 -12.29 31.14
C HIS A 166 -5.55 -11.67 30.28
N PRO A 167 -6.82 -11.96 30.60
CA PRO A 167 -7.95 -11.29 29.95
C PRO A 167 -7.88 -9.78 30.10
N LEU A 168 -8.21 -9.08 29.04
CA LEU A 168 -8.33 -7.63 29.01
C LEU A 168 -9.82 -7.27 28.95
N THR A 169 -10.25 -6.31 29.75
CA THR A 169 -11.62 -5.81 29.77
C THR A 169 -11.67 -4.35 29.33
N PRO A 170 -12.68 -3.94 28.52
CA PRO A 170 -12.83 -2.51 28.19
C PRO A 170 -13.13 -1.75 29.48
N TYR A 171 -12.36 -0.69 29.74
CA TYR A 171 -12.62 0.23 30.81
C TYR A 171 -13.53 1.36 30.31
N TRP A 172 -14.81 1.26 30.60
CA TRP A 172 -15.89 2.11 30.09
C TRP A 172 -15.87 3.54 30.66
N LYS A 173 -14.67 4.11 30.85
CA LYS A 173 -14.49 5.49 31.27
C LYS A 173 -13.49 6.18 30.35
N TRP A 174 -13.86 7.36 29.90
CA TRP A 174 -13.00 8.23 29.11
C TRP A 174 -11.90 8.82 30.00
N MET A 175 -10.65 8.60 29.64
CA MET A 175 -9.50 9.08 30.40
C MET A 175 -8.28 9.29 29.48
N THR A 176 -7.33 10.10 29.95
CA THR A 176 -5.99 10.17 29.37
C THR A 176 -5.15 9.06 30.00
N PHE A 177 -4.45 8.29 29.20
CA PHE A 177 -3.56 7.22 29.66
C PHE A 177 -2.42 7.00 28.66
N THR A 178 -1.30 6.47 29.14
CA THR A 178 -0.20 5.98 28.30
C THR A 178 -0.41 4.49 28.06
N CYS A 179 -0.35 4.08 26.82
CA CYS A 179 -0.52 2.67 26.43
C CYS A 179 0.72 1.85 26.77
N ASP A 180 0.57 0.82 27.58
CA ASP A 180 1.69 -0.06 27.99
C ASP A 180 2.27 -0.88 26.84
N LEU A 181 1.56 -0.98 25.69
CA LEU A 181 2.09 -1.67 24.52
C LEU A 181 2.83 -0.73 23.56
N CYS A 182 2.23 0.41 23.15
CA CYS A 182 2.85 1.28 22.14
C CYS A 182 3.56 2.51 22.71
N GLY A 183 3.42 2.80 24.00
CA GLY A 183 4.05 3.93 24.65
C GLY A 183 3.40 5.29 24.37
N GLU A 184 2.40 5.35 23.50
CA GLU A 184 1.73 6.62 23.18
C GLU A 184 0.69 6.99 24.23
N GLU A 185 0.65 8.29 24.55
CA GLU A 185 -0.43 8.88 25.35
C GLU A 185 -1.62 9.23 24.46
N ASP A 186 -2.79 8.80 24.87
CA ASP A 186 -4.04 9.08 24.15
C ASP A 186 -5.20 9.29 25.11
N LYS A 187 -6.26 9.91 24.60
CA LYS A 187 -7.54 10.07 25.30
C LYS A 187 -8.55 9.08 24.77
N GLY A 188 -9.02 8.18 25.62
CA GLY A 188 -9.97 7.17 25.18
C GLY A 188 -10.42 6.26 26.30
N MET A 189 -11.01 5.15 25.91
CA MET A 189 -11.36 4.04 26.79
C MET A 189 -10.37 2.90 26.57
N PRO A 190 -9.44 2.66 27.51
CA PRO A 190 -8.46 1.58 27.39
C PRO A 190 -9.09 0.20 27.61
N TYR A 191 -8.42 -0.81 27.08
CA TYR A 191 -8.53 -2.17 27.61
C TYR A 191 -7.57 -2.32 28.78
N VAL A 192 -8.05 -2.85 29.90
CA VAL A 192 -7.26 -2.98 31.12
C VAL A 192 -7.27 -4.42 31.62
N CYS A 193 -6.10 -4.91 32.01
CA CYS A 193 -5.96 -6.13 32.79
C CYS A 193 -6.23 -5.86 34.26
N THR A 194 -7.27 -6.42 34.83
CA THR A 194 -7.58 -6.27 36.25
C THR A 194 -6.60 -7.01 37.17
N SER A 195 -5.82 -7.96 36.63
CA SER A 195 -4.84 -8.74 37.41
C SER A 195 -3.50 -8.07 37.60
N CYS A 196 -3.03 -7.26 36.62
CA CYS A 196 -1.71 -6.64 36.66
C CYS A 196 -1.70 -5.14 36.33
N GLY A 197 -2.85 -4.55 36.01
CA GLY A 197 -2.97 -3.12 35.68
C GLY A 197 -2.53 -2.74 34.26
N PHE A 198 -2.10 -3.72 33.42
CA PHE A 198 -1.70 -3.48 32.04
C PHE A 198 -2.84 -2.85 31.24
N GLY A 199 -2.62 -1.65 30.70
CA GLY A 199 -3.62 -0.85 30.02
C GLY A 199 -3.22 -0.47 28.60
N ILE A 200 -4.06 -0.79 27.60
CA ILE A 200 -3.73 -0.56 26.20
C ILE A 200 -4.89 0.06 25.41
N HIS A 201 -4.55 0.70 24.31
CA HIS A 201 -5.53 1.21 23.35
C HIS A 201 -6.39 0.06 22.79
N THR A 202 -7.64 0.37 22.47
CA THR A 202 -8.53 -0.55 21.76
C THR A 202 -7.92 -1.07 20.46
N ARG A 203 -7.20 -0.23 19.71
CA ARG A 203 -6.46 -0.63 18.50
C ARG A 203 -5.36 -1.63 18.81
N CYS A 204 -4.62 -1.40 19.88
CA CYS A 204 -3.50 -2.25 20.30
C CYS A 204 -3.95 -3.64 20.77
N ALA A 205 -5.14 -3.74 21.37
CA ALA A 205 -5.73 -5.02 21.76
C ALA A 205 -6.05 -5.94 20.58
N ASN A 206 -6.17 -5.38 19.38
CA ASN A 206 -6.48 -6.12 18.14
C ASN A 206 -5.23 -6.45 17.31
N PHE A 207 -4.02 -6.11 17.75
CA PHE A 207 -2.83 -6.46 17.02
C PHE A 207 -2.62 -7.98 16.97
N PRO A 208 -2.31 -8.54 15.79
CA PRO A 208 -2.01 -9.96 15.68
C PRO A 208 -0.70 -10.29 16.41
N GLY A 209 -0.64 -11.42 17.09
CA GLY A 209 0.61 -11.87 17.73
C GLY A 209 1.72 -12.21 16.74
N ARG A 210 1.36 -12.45 15.48
CA ARG A 210 2.27 -12.79 14.39
C ARG A 210 1.74 -12.22 13.08
N LEU A 211 2.61 -11.64 12.26
CA LEU A 211 2.25 -11.14 10.93
C LEU A 211 3.44 -11.28 9.95
N LYS A 212 3.20 -11.07 8.68
CA LYS A 212 4.22 -11.03 7.64
C LYS A 212 4.19 -9.68 6.92
N VAL A 213 5.36 -9.19 6.56
CA VAL A 213 5.52 -7.92 5.84
C VAL A 213 6.17 -8.14 4.49
N VAL A 214 5.81 -7.32 3.50
CA VAL A 214 6.25 -7.45 2.10
C VAL A 214 7.77 -7.48 1.93
N ARG A 215 8.50 -6.76 2.80
CA ARG A 215 9.95 -6.59 2.70
C ARG A 215 10.75 -7.56 3.56
N HIS A 216 10.11 -8.60 4.11
CA HIS A 216 10.79 -9.58 4.94
C HIS A 216 10.19 -10.98 4.75
N ASN A 217 11.04 -11.99 4.54
CA ASN A 217 10.61 -13.34 4.17
C ASN A 217 10.02 -14.14 5.34
N HIS A 218 10.43 -13.85 6.58
CA HIS A 218 9.96 -14.56 7.75
C HIS A 218 8.82 -13.82 8.45
N PRO A 219 7.90 -14.53 9.13
CA PRO A 219 6.92 -13.90 9.98
C PRO A 219 7.56 -13.15 11.15
N LEU A 220 6.98 -12.00 11.48
CA LEU A 220 7.36 -11.20 12.63
C LEU A 220 6.45 -11.55 13.81
N ASN A 221 7.03 -11.66 15.00
CA ASN A 221 6.31 -11.89 16.24
C ASN A 221 6.16 -10.57 17.01
N LEU A 222 4.99 -10.38 17.60
CA LEU A 222 4.76 -9.28 18.53
C LEU A 222 5.53 -9.56 19.83
N ILE A 223 6.36 -8.62 20.25
CA ILE A 223 7.09 -8.63 21.53
C ILE A 223 6.76 -7.36 22.31
N HIS A 224 6.82 -7.41 23.65
CA HIS A 224 6.48 -6.27 24.51
C HIS A 224 7.65 -5.29 24.71
N SER A 225 8.86 -5.81 24.67
CA SER A 225 10.10 -5.03 24.78
C SER A 225 11.20 -5.78 24.08
N LEU A 226 12.24 -5.08 23.68
CA LEU A 226 13.42 -5.67 23.06
C LEU A 226 14.63 -5.35 23.92
N GLU A 227 15.24 -6.37 24.52
CA GLU A 227 16.47 -6.19 25.27
C GLU A 227 17.63 -5.91 24.32
N LEU A 228 18.47 -4.90 24.65
CA LEU A 228 19.57 -4.43 23.80
C LEU A 228 20.58 -5.52 23.38
N HIS A 229 20.68 -6.62 24.15
CA HIS A 229 21.53 -7.75 23.79
C HIS A 229 20.85 -8.75 22.83
N GLN A 230 19.57 -8.60 22.56
CA GLN A 230 18.82 -9.45 21.61
C GLN A 230 18.82 -8.90 20.19
N SER A 231 19.08 -7.60 20.01
CA SER A 231 19.13 -6.96 18.70
C SER A 231 20.18 -5.86 18.65
N ASN A 232 20.89 -5.79 17.52
CA ASN A 232 21.79 -4.69 17.17
C ASN A 232 21.05 -3.57 16.44
N SER A 233 19.81 -3.79 16.01
CA SER A 233 19.05 -2.84 15.24
C SER A 233 18.37 -1.81 16.13
N GLN A 234 18.76 -0.54 15.97
CA GLN A 234 18.15 0.61 16.63
C GLN A 234 17.10 1.31 15.76
N PHE A 235 16.85 0.82 14.55
CA PHE A 235 15.95 1.42 13.58
C PHE A 235 14.91 0.43 13.11
N CYS A 236 13.68 0.90 12.97
CA CYS A 236 12.63 0.18 12.29
C CYS A 236 13.02 -0.05 10.82
N GLN A 237 13.09 -1.29 10.37
CA GLN A 237 13.51 -1.62 9.00
C GLN A 237 12.42 -1.40 7.94
N LEU A 238 11.28 -0.84 8.34
CA LEU A 238 10.21 -0.42 7.44
C LEU A 238 10.18 1.09 7.20
N CYS A 239 10.42 1.91 8.23
CA CYS A 239 10.40 3.37 8.11
C CYS A 239 11.76 4.04 8.35
N PHE A 240 12.76 3.27 8.80
CA PHE A 240 14.11 3.72 9.13
C PHE A 240 14.19 4.87 10.16
N LEU A 241 13.16 4.95 11.03
CA LEU A 241 13.19 5.76 12.24
C LEU A 241 13.64 4.92 13.44
N LYS A 242 14.18 5.59 14.44
CA LYS A 242 14.65 4.96 15.67
C LYS A 242 13.49 4.28 16.40
N VAL A 243 13.72 3.09 16.94
CA VAL A 243 12.75 2.34 17.75
C VAL A 243 12.94 2.64 19.24
N ASP A 244 11.83 2.67 19.99
CA ASP A 244 11.88 2.61 21.45
C ASP A 244 11.72 1.16 21.89
N THR A 245 12.80 0.58 22.39
CA THR A 245 12.87 -0.82 22.79
C THR A 245 12.15 -1.15 24.09
N ASN A 246 11.68 -0.14 24.83
CA ASN A 246 10.89 -0.32 26.05
C ASN A 246 9.46 -0.73 25.78
N TYR A 247 8.97 -0.51 24.57
CA TYR A 247 7.59 -0.77 24.16
C TYR A 247 7.49 -1.89 23.14
N GLY A 248 6.27 -2.27 22.80
CA GLY A 248 5.97 -3.33 21.88
C GLY A 248 6.48 -3.07 20.46
N LEU A 249 7.01 -4.11 19.85
CA LEU A 249 7.55 -4.13 18.50
C LEU A 249 7.18 -5.44 17.82
N TYR A 250 7.24 -5.45 16.48
CA TYR A 250 7.30 -6.68 15.72
C TYR A 250 8.76 -7.06 15.42
N TYR A 251 9.11 -8.30 15.73
CA TYR A 251 10.50 -8.77 15.70
C TYR A 251 10.64 -10.14 15.04
N CYS A 252 11.69 -10.32 14.24
CA CYS A 252 12.16 -11.60 13.73
C CYS A 252 13.54 -11.92 14.30
N SER A 253 13.63 -12.89 15.18
CA SER A 253 14.91 -13.31 15.79
C SER A 253 15.87 -13.99 14.82
N ARG A 254 15.39 -14.52 13.68
CA ARG A 254 16.25 -15.19 12.66
C ARG A 254 17.13 -14.19 11.89
N CYS A 255 16.60 -12.99 11.64
CA CYS A 255 17.23 -11.98 10.77
C CYS A 255 17.48 -10.66 11.49
N ASP A 256 17.22 -10.59 12.78
CA ASP A 256 17.28 -9.35 13.56
C ASP A 256 16.46 -8.21 12.94
N PHE A 257 15.27 -8.54 12.39
CA PHE A 257 14.38 -7.59 11.76
C PHE A 257 13.44 -7.00 12.79
N VAL A 258 13.49 -5.67 12.95
CA VAL A 258 12.66 -4.91 13.91
C VAL A 258 11.72 -3.97 13.16
N ALA A 259 10.47 -3.89 13.59
CA ALA A 259 9.50 -2.95 13.06
C ALA A 259 8.62 -2.37 14.16
N HIS A 260 8.30 -1.06 14.05
CA HIS A 260 7.25 -0.45 14.87
C HIS A 260 5.93 -1.17 14.64
N LEU A 261 5.06 -1.18 15.64
CA LEU A 261 3.72 -1.78 15.57
C LEU A 261 2.93 -1.23 14.39
N ASP A 262 2.80 0.08 14.30
CA ASP A 262 2.04 0.75 13.24
C ASP A 262 2.69 0.57 11.86
N CYS A 263 4.02 0.60 11.76
CA CYS A 263 4.71 0.35 10.49
C CYS A 263 4.45 -1.06 9.95
N ALA A 264 4.48 -2.08 10.81
CA ALA A 264 4.21 -3.46 10.42
C ALA A 264 2.73 -3.67 10.06
N MET A 265 1.83 -2.95 10.72
CA MET A 265 0.39 -2.95 10.44
C MET A 265 -0.02 -2.04 9.29
N SER A 266 0.90 -1.16 8.85
CA SER A 266 0.65 -0.26 7.71
C SER A 266 0.34 -1.04 6.44
N TRP A 267 -0.62 -0.49 5.70
CA TRP A 267 -1.11 -1.10 4.47
C TRP A 267 -0.03 -1.36 3.42
N GLY A 268 0.94 -0.45 3.30
CA GLY A 268 2.03 -0.59 2.32
C GLY A 268 3.07 -1.64 2.70
N ASN A 269 3.08 -2.07 3.95
CA ASN A 269 4.09 -2.98 4.50
C ASN A 269 3.56 -4.38 4.80
N MET A 270 2.29 -4.54 5.18
CA MET A 270 1.73 -5.83 5.58
C MET A 270 1.43 -6.72 4.36
N GLU A 271 1.89 -7.97 4.38
CA GLU A 271 1.50 -8.96 3.39
C GLU A 271 0.05 -9.41 3.57
N ASP A 272 -0.62 -9.65 2.43
CA ASP A 272 -1.96 -10.21 2.38
C ASP A 272 -1.95 -11.74 2.57
N ILE A 273 -1.40 -12.23 3.67
CA ILE A 273 -1.39 -13.66 4.01
C ILE A 273 -2.50 -13.96 5.01
N ASN A 274 -3.18 -15.08 4.83
CA ASN A 274 -4.13 -15.58 5.81
C ASN A 274 -3.39 -15.96 7.08
N LEU A 275 -3.79 -15.40 8.24
CA LEU A 275 -3.19 -15.72 9.53
C LEU A 275 -3.29 -17.21 9.90
N LEU A 276 -4.18 -17.97 9.25
CA LEU A 276 -4.30 -19.41 9.40
C LEU A 276 -3.17 -20.15 8.68
N GLU A 277 -2.72 -19.66 7.52
CA GLU A 277 -1.60 -20.24 6.76
C GLU A 277 -0.28 -20.13 7.54
N LEU A 278 -0.10 -19.06 8.33
CA LEU A 278 1.07 -18.90 9.21
C LEU A 278 1.18 -19.98 10.30
N LYS A 279 0.08 -20.68 10.64
CA LYS A 279 0.10 -21.80 11.58
C LYS A 279 0.51 -23.11 10.91
N GLU A 280 0.22 -23.27 9.62
CA GLU A 280 0.57 -24.47 8.85
C GLU A 280 2.06 -24.51 8.49
N GLU A 281 2.67 -23.37 8.21
CA GLU A 281 4.11 -23.27 7.96
C GLU A 281 4.95 -23.76 9.15
N GLU A 282 4.50 -23.59 10.40
CA GLU A 282 5.20 -24.14 11.59
C GLU A 282 5.28 -25.67 11.60
N SER A 283 4.29 -26.35 11.02
CA SER A 283 4.25 -27.83 10.96
C SER A 283 5.11 -28.42 9.86
N VAL A 284 5.43 -27.64 8.81
CA VAL A 284 6.20 -28.07 7.64
C VAL A 284 7.69 -27.70 7.78
N GLU A 285 8.01 -26.57 8.41
CA GLU A 285 9.41 -26.11 8.61
C GLU A 285 10.25 -27.05 9.50
N SER A 286 9.61 -27.89 10.33
CA SER A 286 10.30 -28.91 11.09
C SER A 286 10.86 -30.08 10.23
N LYS A 287 10.52 -30.13 8.94
CA LYS A 287 10.92 -31.22 8.01
C LYS A 287 11.76 -30.78 6.81
N ALA A 288 11.85 -29.48 6.52
CA ALA A 288 12.59 -28.95 5.36
C ALA A 288 13.81 -28.12 5.80
N MET A 289 14.70 -28.68 6.60
CA MET A 289 16.10 -28.27 6.56
C MET A 289 16.73 -28.95 5.34
N LEU A 290 17.28 -28.14 4.43
CA LEU A 290 18.00 -28.51 3.20
C LEU A 290 17.11 -28.61 1.94
N GLU A 291 16.92 -27.44 1.31
CA GLU A 291 17.11 -27.35 -0.14
C GLU A 291 17.16 -25.87 -0.54
N ASN A 292 18.34 -25.43 -0.98
CA ASN A 292 18.58 -24.14 -1.62
C ASN A 292 17.74 -24.03 -2.89
N VAL A 293 16.78 -23.12 -2.92
CA VAL A 293 16.03 -22.73 -4.13
C VAL A 293 16.45 -21.30 -4.52
N ASP A 294 17.69 -21.13 -4.92
CA ASP A 294 18.21 -19.84 -5.37
C ASP A 294 19.02 -19.94 -6.67
N SER A 295 18.61 -20.77 -7.62
CA SER A 295 19.32 -20.80 -8.93
C SER A 295 18.59 -21.42 -10.14
N LYS A 296 17.28 -21.53 -10.17
CA LYS A 296 16.62 -22.18 -11.33
C LYS A 296 15.52 -21.39 -12.05
N LEU A 297 15.32 -20.09 -11.77
CA LEU A 297 14.28 -19.31 -12.49
C LEU A 297 14.80 -18.43 -13.64
N ASP A 298 16.11 -18.43 -13.94
CA ASP A 298 16.72 -17.35 -14.73
C ASP A 298 17.11 -17.67 -16.18
N GLN A 299 16.82 -18.87 -16.72
CA GLN A 299 17.34 -19.20 -18.05
C GLN A 299 16.34 -19.59 -19.14
N SER A 300 15.05 -19.69 -18.89
CA SER A 300 14.08 -20.11 -19.93
C SER A 300 13.02 -19.06 -20.31
N VAL A 301 12.96 -17.89 -19.63
CA VAL A 301 11.91 -16.88 -19.81
C VAL A 301 12.35 -15.67 -20.65
N ASP A 302 13.65 -15.47 -20.84
CA ASP A 302 14.18 -14.33 -21.61
C ASP A 302 13.91 -14.40 -23.12
N SER A 303 13.71 -15.59 -23.68
CA SER A 303 13.40 -15.76 -25.11
C SER A 303 12.04 -15.21 -25.55
N GLU A 304 11.11 -14.98 -24.60
CA GLU A 304 9.77 -14.44 -24.91
C GLU A 304 9.74 -12.91 -25.09
N ILE A 305 10.73 -12.19 -24.56
CA ILE A 305 10.76 -10.72 -24.64
C ILE A 305 11.47 -10.23 -25.89
N CYS A 306 12.62 -10.81 -26.17
CA CYS A 306 13.50 -10.38 -27.23
C CYS A 306 14.08 -11.60 -27.98
N GLU A 307 13.68 -11.77 -29.24
CA GLU A 307 14.24 -12.76 -30.14
C GLU A 307 15.39 -12.11 -30.92
N VAL A 308 16.58 -12.70 -30.85
CA VAL A 308 17.75 -12.24 -31.63
C VAL A 308 17.66 -12.80 -33.05
N ILE A 309 17.61 -11.90 -34.04
CA ILE A 309 17.50 -12.25 -35.47
C ILE A 309 18.89 -12.34 -36.11
N LYS A 310 19.78 -11.38 -35.79
CA LYS A 310 21.16 -11.35 -36.28
C LYS A 310 22.11 -10.95 -35.18
N THR A 311 23.29 -11.58 -35.20
CA THR A 311 24.43 -11.23 -34.38
C THR A 311 25.63 -10.86 -35.26
N THR A 312 26.53 -10.01 -34.75
CA THR A 312 27.87 -9.83 -35.23
C THR A 312 28.85 -10.10 -34.09
N VAL A 313 30.00 -10.70 -34.46
CA VAL A 313 31.08 -10.93 -33.51
C VAL A 313 32.10 -9.79 -33.70
N GLU A 314 32.38 -9.08 -32.64
CA GLU A 314 33.38 -8.00 -32.62
C GLU A 314 34.81 -8.56 -32.57
N GLU A 315 35.83 -7.74 -32.80
CA GLU A 315 37.24 -8.16 -32.85
C GLU A 315 37.72 -8.79 -31.50
N ASP A 316 37.08 -8.42 -30.40
CA ASP A 316 37.35 -8.97 -29.05
C ASP A 316 36.61 -10.29 -28.75
N GLY A 317 35.83 -10.80 -29.70
CA GLY A 317 35.04 -12.03 -29.56
C GLY A 317 33.65 -11.83 -28.92
N THR A 318 33.25 -10.58 -28.63
CA THR A 318 31.93 -10.29 -28.06
C THR A 318 30.85 -10.40 -29.14
N GLU A 319 29.80 -11.19 -28.85
CA GLU A 319 28.62 -11.28 -29.71
C GLU A 319 27.65 -10.14 -29.42
N THR A 320 27.42 -9.29 -30.44
CA THR A 320 26.45 -8.19 -30.36
C THR A 320 25.25 -8.47 -31.24
N ALA A 321 24.03 -8.42 -30.66
CA ALA A 321 22.81 -8.55 -31.41
C ALA A 321 22.55 -7.29 -32.24
N THR A 322 22.62 -7.43 -33.58
CA THR A 322 22.46 -6.30 -34.51
C THR A 322 21.02 -6.15 -35.02
N GLU A 323 20.22 -7.20 -34.97
CA GLU A 323 18.80 -7.16 -35.30
C GLU A 323 18.02 -8.04 -34.35
N ILE A 324 16.93 -7.50 -33.80
CA ILE A 324 16.08 -8.16 -32.80
C ILE A 324 14.61 -8.01 -33.15
N LYS A 325 13.79 -8.94 -32.61
CA LYS A 325 12.34 -8.79 -32.53
C LYS A 325 11.94 -8.65 -31.05
N HIS A 326 11.30 -7.56 -30.71
CA HIS A 326 10.90 -7.27 -29.33
C HIS A 326 9.37 -7.35 -29.19
N PHE A 327 8.85 -7.94 -28.09
CA PHE A 327 7.41 -8.15 -27.90
C PHE A 327 6.57 -6.87 -27.97
N SER A 328 7.16 -5.70 -27.68
CA SER A 328 6.48 -4.41 -27.69
C SER A 328 6.29 -3.81 -29.09
N HIS A 329 6.81 -4.44 -30.14
CA HIS A 329 6.77 -3.90 -31.51
C HIS A 329 6.62 -4.99 -32.55
N GLU A 330 5.79 -4.72 -33.57
CA GLU A 330 5.49 -5.72 -34.64
C GLU A 330 6.65 -5.95 -35.59
N HIS A 331 7.49 -4.93 -35.80
CA HIS A 331 8.59 -4.99 -36.77
C HIS A 331 9.92 -5.29 -36.08
N HIS A 332 10.87 -5.79 -36.85
CA HIS A 332 12.25 -5.97 -36.37
C HIS A 332 12.88 -4.62 -36.03
N LEU A 333 13.77 -4.63 -35.07
CA LEU A 333 14.55 -3.48 -34.62
C LEU A 333 16.02 -3.73 -34.94
N LYS A 334 16.66 -2.74 -35.51
CA LYS A 334 18.09 -2.76 -35.88
C LYS A 334 18.87 -1.88 -34.91
N LEU A 335 20.03 -2.38 -34.48
CA LEU A 335 20.99 -1.61 -33.72
C LEU A 335 21.58 -0.51 -34.61
N THR A 336 21.64 0.71 -34.12
CA THR A 336 22.16 1.89 -34.83
C THR A 336 22.88 2.81 -33.88
N ASP A 337 23.95 3.46 -34.41
CA ASP A 337 24.76 4.45 -33.71
C ASP A 337 24.45 5.88 -34.20
N GLU A 338 23.70 6.00 -35.30
CA GLU A 338 23.25 7.29 -35.81
C GLU A 338 22.10 7.81 -34.92
N VAL A 339 22.44 8.64 -33.93
CA VAL A 339 21.46 9.23 -33.03
C VAL A 339 20.76 10.40 -33.72
N PRO A 340 19.49 10.29 -34.06
CA PRO A 340 18.73 11.45 -34.49
C PRO A 340 18.48 12.34 -33.26
N ASN A 341 18.75 13.62 -33.37
CA ASN A 341 18.48 14.59 -32.31
C ASN A 341 17.02 14.49 -31.81
N ASN A 342 16.82 14.61 -30.51
CA ASN A 342 15.49 14.66 -29.86
C ASN A 342 14.62 13.39 -29.96
N LYS A 343 15.19 12.20 -30.04
CA LYS A 343 14.39 10.96 -29.97
C LYS A 343 14.21 10.45 -28.53
N ILE A 344 13.04 9.89 -28.31
CA ILE A 344 12.60 9.37 -27.02
C ILE A 344 12.36 7.87 -27.17
N CYS A 345 12.86 7.09 -26.22
CA CYS A 345 12.65 5.66 -26.14
C CYS A 345 11.16 5.34 -25.95
N ASP A 346 10.60 4.44 -26.76
CA ASP A 346 9.21 3.98 -26.63
C ASP A 346 8.98 3.05 -25.43
N GLY A 347 10.07 2.57 -24.81
CA GLY A 347 9.99 1.77 -23.59
C GLY A 347 9.91 2.62 -22.33
N CYS A 348 10.95 3.37 -22.01
CA CYS A 348 11.07 4.08 -20.73
C CYS A 348 10.76 5.58 -20.79
N VAL A 349 10.41 6.11 -21.97
CA VAL A 349 10.08 7.53 -22.22
C VAL A 349 11.21 8.50 -21.82
N ARG A 350 12.46 8.05 -21.91
CA ARG A 350 13.66 8.87 -21.70
C ARG A 350 14.35 9.17 -23.02
N ALA A 351 15.15 10.23 -23.03
CA ALA A 351 15.93 10.64 -24.19
C ALA A 351 16.87 9.52 -24.66
N ILE A 352 16.97 9.30 -25.96
CA ILE A 352 17.96 8.43 -26.58
C ILE A 352 19.27 9.19 -26.64
N LEU A 353 20.32 8.61 -26.08
CA LEU A 353 21.66 9.15 -26.03
C LEU A 353 22.67 8.17 -26.67
N PRO A 354 23.78 8.63 -27.27
CA PRO A 354 24.85 7.77 -27.75
C PRO A 354 25.36 6.82 -26.65
N PRO A 355 26.01 5.65 -26.96
CA PRO A 355 26.49 5.35 -28.32
C PRO A 355 25.49 4.64 -29.22
N SER A 356 24.59 3.76 -28.70
CA SER A 356 23.77 2.92 -29.58
C SER A 356 22.39 2.64 -29.00
N PHE A 357 21.42 2.38 -29.88
CA PHE A 357 20.06 2.07 -29.55
C PHE A 357 19.41 1.20 -30.66
N TYR A 358 18.25 0.66 -30.41
CA TYR A 358 17.49 -0.06 -31.41
C TYR A 358 16.44 0.84 -32.07
N SER A 359 16.40 0.85 -33.42
CA SER A 359 15.41 1.57 -34.22
C SER A 359 14.64 0.60 -35.12
N CYS A 360 13.37 0.92 -35.44
CA CYS A 360 12.58 0.11 -36.36
C CYS A 360 13.18 0.10 -37.76
N VAL A 361 13.23 -1.09 -38.39
CA VAL A 361 13.75 -1.26 -39.76
C VAL A 361 12.87 -0.61 -40.84
N LYS A 362 11.59 -0.33 -40.53
CA LYS A 362 10.67 0.33 -41.46
C LYS A 362 10.82 1.83 -41.41
N SER A 363 11.11 2.47 -42.57
CA SER A 363 11.31 3.90 -42.71
C SER A 363 10.16 4.79 -42.24
N ASN A 364 8.93 4.25 -42.28
CA ASN A 364 7.71 4.98 -41.83
C ASN A 364 7.34 4.74 -40.37
N CYS A 365 8.19 4.06 -39.59
CA CYS A 365 7.94 3.73 -38.20
C CYS A 365 8.99 4.41 -37.30
N SER A 366 8.52 5.31 -36.45
CA SER A 366 9.36 6.01 -35.45
C SER A 366 9.28 5.28 -34.11
N PHE A 367 9.86 4.09 -34.02
CA PHE A 367 9.93 3.31 -32.79
C PHE A 367 11.40 3.10 -32.39
N PHE A 368 11.74 3.44 -31.15
CA PHE A 368 13.10 3.41 -30.64
C PHE A 368 13.16 2.78 -29.25
N LEU A 369 14.17 1.94 -28.98
CA LEU A 369 14.41 1.39 -27.65
C LEU A 369 15.88 1.54 -27.25
N HIS A 370 16.13 1.89 -26.00
CA HIS A 370 17.45 1.72 -25.40
C HIS A 370 17.84 0.24 -25.38
N ILE A 371 19.11 -0.07 -25.47
CA ILE A 371 19.64 -1.43 -25.28
C ILE A 371 19.24 -1.95 -23.90
N SER A 372 19.27 -1.12 -22.86
CA SER A 372 18.83 -1.49 -21.52
C SER A 372 17.33 -1.83 -21.44
N CYS A 373 16.49 -1.18 -22.24
CA CYS A 373 15.05 -1.46 -22.27
C CYS A 373 14.72 -2.81 -22.94
N THR A 374 15.56 -3.29 -23.85
CA THR A 374 15.39 -4.63 -24.45
C THR A 374 15.80 -5.79 -23.53
N LYS A 375 16.54 -5.47 -22.45
CA LYS A 375 17.04 -6.44 -21.46
C LYS A 375 16.22 -6.46 -20.16
N LEU A 376 15.07 -5.78 -20.13
CA LEU A 376 14.19 -5.77 -18.96
C LEU A 376 13.61 -7.18 -18.72
N PRO A 377 13.65 -7.73 -17.51
CA PRO A 377 13.12 -9.06 -17.23
C PRO A 377 11.60 -9.12 -17.40
N LYS A 378 11.08 -10.23 -17.87
CA LYS A 378 9.62 -10.44 -18.06
C LYS A 378 8.86 -10.37 -16.74
N ILE A 379 9.42 -10.97 -15.71
CA ILE A 379 8.86 -11.03 -14.36
C ILE A 379 9.84 -10.43 -13.39
N LYS A 380 9.35 -9.62 -12.49
CA LYS A 380 10.17 -8.92 -11.49
C LYS A 380 9.45 -8.83 -10.16
N GLN A 381 10.18 -9.00 -9.07
CA GLN A 381 9.71 -8.66 -7.72
C GLN A 381 10.09 -7.22 -7.39
N HIS A 382 9.18 -6.49 -6.74
CA HIS A 382 9.41 -5.10 -6.34
C HIS A 382 9.17 -4.90 -4.84
N PRO A 383 10.00 -4.13 -4.11
CA PRO A 383 9.87 -3.98 -2.65
C PRO A 383 8.59 -3.29 -2.18
N LEU A 384 7.89 -2.58 -3.05
CA LEU A 384 6.58 -1.97 -2.75
C LEU A 384 5.40 -2.94 -2.97
N HIS A 385 5.63 -4.17 -3.44
CA HIS A 385 4.54 -5.08 -3.78
C HIS A 385 4.90 -6.55 -3.57
N GLN A 386 3.96 -7.32 -2.98
CA GLN A 386 4.17 -8.72 -2.60
C GLN A 386 4.13 -9.72 -3.76
N HIS A 387 3.38 -9.42 -4.82
CA HIS A 387 3.26 -10.32 -5.96
C HIS A 387 4.28 -10.00 -7.06
N PRO A 388 4.69 -11.01 -7.84
CA PRO A 388 5.50 -10.76 -9.02
C PRO A 388 4.78 -9.79 -9.98
N LEU A 389 5.56 -8.94 -10.61
CA LEU A 389 5.10 -7.98 -11.60
C LEU A 389 5.51 -8.47 -12.98
N THR A 390 4.62 -8.36 -13.95
CA THR A 390 4.83 -8.75 -15.34
C THR A 390 5.10 -7.52 -16.20
N LEU A 391 6.13 -7.57 -17.06
CA LEU A 391 6.44 -6.50 -18.01
C LEU A 391 5.35 -6.43 -19.08
N THR A 392 4.74 -5.25 -19.22
CA THR A 392 3.65 -4.98 -20.17
C THR A 392 3.93 -3.71 -20.97
N LEU A 393 3.22 -3.54 -22.09
CA LEU A 393 3.23 -2.32 -22.86
C LEU A 393 1.92 -1.55 -22.66
N THR A 394 2.02 -0.35 -22.10
CA THR A 394 0.90 0.59 -22.05
C THR A 394 0.84 1.37 -23.36
N PHE A 395 -0.21 1.17 -24.15
CA PHE A 395 -0.36 1.81 -25.45
C PHE A 395 -0.41 3.34 -25.32
N ARG A 396 0.08 4.05 -26.37
CA ARG A 396 0.18 5.54 -26.41
C ARG A 396 -1.13 6.27 -26.09
N ASN A 397 -2.29 5.66 -26.37
CA ASN A 397 -3.59 6.24 -26.09
C ASN A 397 -4.11 5.95 -24.68
N TYR A 398 -3.40 5.14 -23.90
CA TYR A 398 -3.75 4.78 -22.54
C TYR A 398 -2.69 5.29 -21.58
N ARG A 399 -3.11 5.85 -20.47
CA ARG A 399 -2.21 6.36 -19.42
C ARG A 399 -2.39 5.51 -18.18
N ALA A 400 -1.31 4.93 -17.70
CA ALA A 400 -1.29 4.23 -16.43
C ALA A 400 -0.76 5.17 -15.34
N LEU A 401 -1.25 5.02 -14.12
CA LEU A 401 -0.74 5.71 -12.95
C LEU A 401 0.32 4.83 -12.28
N CYS A 402 1.52 5.36 -12.08
CA CYS A 402 2.58 4.65 -11.38
C CYS A 402 2.32 4.63 -9.87
N TYR A 403 2.31 3.43 -9.28
CA TYR A 403 2.06 3.26 -7.85
C TYR A 403 3.15 3.87 -6.95
N ALA A 404 4.39 3.98 -7.42
CA ALA A 404 5.50 4.50 -6.63
C ALA A 404 5.56 6.03 -6.58
N CYS A 405 5.42 6.70 -7.74
CA CYS A 405 5.61 8.14 -7.86
C CYS A 405 4.32 8.93 -8.11
N ASP A 406 3.17 8.26 -8.24
CA ASP A 406 1.86 8.86 -8.55
C ASP A 406 1.86 9.73 -9.84
N GLN A 407 2.78 9.42 -10.80
CA GLN A 407 2.82 10.05 -12.11
C GLN A 407 2.17 9.16 -13.17
N TYR A 408 1.50 9.79 -14.14
CA TYR A 408 1.02 9.07 -15.31
C TYR A 408 2.18 8.70 -16.24
N PHE A 409 2.14 7.52 -16.80
CA PHE A 409 3.11 7.03 -17.78
C PHE A 409 2.46 6.25 -18.92
N ASN A 410 3.19 6.10 -20.02
CA ASN A 410 2.92 5.16 -21.10
C ASN A 410 4.23 4.45 -21.49
N GLY A 411 4.20 3.59 -22.51
CA GLY A 411 5.36 2.77 -22.88
C GLY A 411 5.42 1.48 -22.07
N LEU A 412 6.63 0.98 -21.80
CA LEU A 412 6.84 -0.20 -20.98
C LEU A 412 6.59 0.12 -19.50
N GLY A 413 6.05 -0.85 -18.80
CA GLY A 413 5.84 -0.79 -17.37
C GLY A 413 5.62 -2.18 -16.79
N TYR A 414 5.56 -2.28 -15.50
CA TYR A 414 5.31 -3.52 -14.78
C TYR A 414 3.94 -3.49 -14.12
N GLU A 415 3.16 -4.54 -14.29
CA GLU A 415 1.80 -4.66 -13.78
C GLU A 415 1.63 -5.94 -12.95
N CYS A 416 0.87 -5.85 -11.86
CA CYS A 416 0.42 -7.01 -11.10
C CYS A 416 -0.97 -7.45 -11.58
N ASP A 417 -1.08 -8.67 -12.09
CA ASP A 417 -2.34 -9.24 -12.58
C ASP A 417 -3.39 -9.41 -11.47
N LYS A 418 -2.96 -9.58 -10.21
CA LYS A 418 -3.84 -9.78 -9.06
C LYS A 418 -4.38 -8.47 -8.46
N CYS A 419 -3.54 -7.42 -8.43
CA CYS A 419 -3.83 -6.18 -7.70
C CYS A 419 -4.04 -4.97 -8.62
N TYR A 420 -3.81 -5.11 -9.91
CA TYR A 420 -3.87 -4.03 -10.91
C TYR A 420 -2.97 -2.83 -10.58
N ILE A 421 -1.93 -3.07 -9.75
CA ILE A 421 -0.90 -2.07 -9.43
C ILE A 421 0.08 -2.01 -10.60
N ARG A 422 0.46 -0.79 -10.99
CA ARG A 422 1.38 -0.54 -12.10
C ARG A 422 2.55 0.31 -11.67
N PHE A 423 3.71 0.03 -12.27
CA PHE A 423 4.93 0.80 -12.10
C PHE A 423 5.48 1.20 -13.45
N ASP A 424 5.92 2.44 -13.61
CA ASP A 424 6.76 2.81 -14.74
C ASP A 424 8.13 2.12 -14.64
N VAL A 425 8.87 2.08 -15.75
CA VAL A 425 10.18 1.42 -15.82
C VAL A 425 11.15 1.99 -14.78
N GLN A 426 11.22 3.31 -14.62
CA GLN A 426 12.20 3.94 -13.75
C GLN A 426 11.97 3.59 -12.28
N CYS A 427 10.73 3.74 -11.82
CA CYS A 427 10.35 3.38 -10.47
C CYS A 427 10.53 1.87 -10.23
N SER A 428 10.20 1.04 -11.22
CA SER A 428 10.34 -0.42 -11.09
C SER A 428 11.78 -0.89 -10.90
N LEU A 429 12.77 -0.10 -11.34
CA LEU A 429 14.20 -0.42 -11.20
C LEU A 429 14.77 -0.04 -9.84
N THR A 430 14.01 0.65 -8.98
CA THR A 430 14.45 0.99 -7.64
C THR A 430 14.45 -0.24 -6.71
N SER A 431 15.34 -0.24 -5.73
CA SER A 431 15.47 -1.28 -4.71
C SER A 431 15.17 -0.74 -3.31
N ASN A 432 15.29 -1.58 -2.27
CA ASN A 432 15.15 -1.15 -0.88
C ASN A 432 16.20 -0.11 -0.46
N THR A 433 17.35 -0.09 -1.14
CA THR A 433 18.44 0.84 -0.89
C THR A 433 18.78 1.58 -2.18
N LEU A 434 18.91 2.88 -2.09
CA LEU A 434 19.26 3.77 -3.19
C LEU A 434 20.53 4.53 -2.86
N THR A 435 21.55 4.45 -3.72
CA THR A 435 22.68 5.37 -3.73
C THR A 435 22.39 6.43 -4.79
N HIS A 436 22.40 7.71 -4.41
CA HIS A 436 22.08 8.81 -5.31
C HIS A 436 23.19 9.85 -5.30
N ALA A 437 23.53 10.38 -6.48
CA ALA A 437 24.64 11.31 -6.66
C ALA A 437 24.53 12.62 -5.85
N CYS A 438 23.32 13.00 -5.44
CA CYS A 438 23.09 14.20 -4.62
C CYS A 438 23.38 14.00 -3.12
N HIS A 439 23.64 12.78 -2.66
CA HIS A 439 23.73 12.50 -1.23
C HIS A 439 24.78 11.40 -0.93
N GLU A 440 25.66 11.65 0.03
CA GLU A 440 26.79 10.78 0.32
C GLU A 440 26.40 9.43 0.97
N HIS A 441 25.32 9.44 1.75
CA HIS A 441 24.88 8.25 2.48
C HIS A 441 23.86 7.46 1.69
N PRO A 442 23.78 6.14 1.88
CA PRO A 442 22.72 5.33 1.29
C PRO A 442 21.34 5.76 1.83
N LEU A 443 20.38 5.78 0.93
CA LEU A 443 18.98 6.09 1.22
C LEU A 443 18.19 4.79 1.26
N TYR A 444 17.28 4.66 2.21
CA TYR A 444 16.48 3.46 2.43
C TYR A 444 15.01 3.71 2.17
N LEU A 445 14.34 2.78 1.51
CA LEU A 445 12.93 2.85 1.20
C LEU A 445 12.09 2.85 2.49
N SER A 446 11.46 3.98 2.78
CA SER A 446 10.60 4.23 3.94
C SER A 446 9.14 4.32 3.51
N ILE A 447 8.26 3.55 4.14
CA ILE A 447 6.82 3.56 3.93
C ILE A 447 6.15 3.82 5.28
N THR A 448 5.35 4.89 5.35
CA THR A 448 4.65 5.31 6.58
C THR A 448 3.20 5.64 6.30
N ASP A 449 2.36 5.66 7.31
CA ASP A 449 0.95 6.06 7.21
C ASP A 449 0.78 7.59 7.27
N TYR A 450 1.86 8.33 7.52
CA TYR A 450 1.92 9.79 7.42
C TYR A 450 2.83 10.20 6.27
N LYS A 451 2.57 11.39 5.74
CA LYS A 451 3.36 11.94 4.64
C LYS A 451 4.69 12.48 5.14
N GLN A 452 5.74 12.21 4.39
CA GLN A 452 7.11 12.70 4.60
C GLN A 452 7.44 13.72 3.52
N LYS A 453 8.06 14.84 3.92
CA LYS A 453 8.39 15.94 3.02
C LYS A 453 9.71 15.65 2.28
N CYS A 454 9.71 15.72 0.97
CA CYS A 454 10.91 15.60 0.14
C CYS A 454 11.83 16.80 0.35
N SER A 455 13.12 16.55 0.59
CA SER A 455 14.12 17.59 0.83
C SER A 455 14.42 18.46 -0.40
N ILE A 456 13.97 18.05 -1.58
CA ILE A 456 14.27 18.73 -2.87
C ILE A 456 13.06 19.50 -3.41
N CYS A 457 11.92 18.84 -3.56
CA CYS A 457 10.76 19.45 -4.21
C CYS A 457 9.63 19.83 -3.24
N ASP A 458 9.83 19.64 -1.92
CA ASP A 458 8.87 19.92 -0.85
C ASP A 458 7.54 19.15 -0.94
N SER A 459 7.43 18.18 -1.88
CA SER A 459 6.24 17.33 -1.95
C SER A 459 6.13 16.42 -0.73
N GLU A 460 4.92 16.10 -0.35
CA GLU A 460 4.63 15.23 0.79
C GLU A 460 4.12 13.87 0.30
N GLU A 461 4.88 12.81 0.58
CA GLU A 461 4.61 11.47 0.09
C GLU A 461 4.68 10.41 1.20
N TYR A 462 3.89 9.34 1.07
CA TYR A 462 3.88 8.20 2.01
C TYR A 462 5.05 7.22 1.77
N ARG A 463 5.62 7.24 0.57
CA ARG A 463 6.69 6.35 0.09
C ARG A 463 7.86 7.21 -0.36
N VAL A 464 8.96 7.10 0.36
CA VAL A 464 10.15 7.92 0.12
C VAL A 464 11.42 7.10 0.35
N PHE A 465 12.55 7.63 -0.08
CA PHE A 465 13.87 7.16 0.33
C PHE A 465 14.41 8.06 1.43
N ARG A 466 14.84 7.49 2.55
CA ARG A 466 15.29 8.22 3.73
C ARG A 466 16.73 7.86 4.11
N CYS A 467 17.52 8.86 4.48
CA CYS A 467 18.82 8.67 5.11
C CYS A 467 18.64 8.32 6.61
N THR A 468 19.44 7.39 7.11
CA THR A 468 19.49 7.05 8.54
C THR A 468 20.55 7.85 9.32
N THR A 469 21.46 8.52 8.61
CA THR A 469 22.56 9.30 9.19
C THR A 469 22.19 10.77 9.34
N CYS A 470 21.37 11.30 8.45
CA CYS A 470 20.88 12.66 8.46
C CYS A 470 19.39 12.68 8.09
N GLU A 471 18.74 13.85 8.21
CA GLU A 471 17.28 13.97 7.97
C GLU A 471 16.90 14.09 6.49
N PHE A 472 17.80 13.74 5.55
CA PHE A 472 17.54 13.84 4.12
C PHE A 472 16.47 12.82 3.67
N VAL A 473 15.49 13.31 2.93
CA VAL A 473 14.37 12.52 2.38
C VAL A 473 14.21 12.82 0.91
N LEU A 474 14.06 11.79 0.09
CA LEU A 474 13.91 11.89 -1.36
C LEU A 474 12.68 11.11 -1.82
N ASP A 475 11.75 11.76 -2.51
CA ASP A 475 10.61 11.08 -3.11
C ASP A 475 10.98 10.32 -4.39
N PHE A 476 10.07 9.46 -4.87
CA PHE A 476 10.31 8.69 -6.10
C PHE A 476 10.42 9.55 -7.36
N LYS A 477 9.75 10.71 -7.40
CA LYS A 477 9.81 11.63 -8.56
C LYS A 477 11.21 12.18 -8.69
N CYS A 478 11.76 12.71 -7.59
CA CYS A 478 13.12 13.24 -7.56
C CYS A 478 14.17 12.12 -7.75
N ALA A 479 13.99 10.97 -7.08
CA ALA A 479 14.91 9.83 -7.15
C ALA A 479 15.05 9.24 -8.58
N THR A 480 14.05 9.43 -9.44
CA THR A 480 14.02 8.89 -10.80
C THR A 480 14.13 9.94 -11.89
N LEU A 481 14.49 11.19 -11.57
CA LEU A 481 14.77 12.21 -12.57
C LEU A 481 15.90 11.75 -13.50
N PRO A 482 15.76 11.94 -14.81
CA PRO A 482 16.83 11.58 -15.75
C PRO A 482 18.06 12.48 -15.54
N GLN A 483 19.24 11.87 -15.50
CA GLN A 483 20.51 12.61 -15.40
C GLN A 483 20.72 13.53 -16.60
N THR A 484 20.23 13.12 -17.78
CA THR A 484 20.31 13.90 -19.01
C THR A 484 18.93 13.97 -19.66
N ALA A 485 18.57 15.13 -20.18
CA ALA A 485 17.30 15.37 -20.86
C ALA A 485 17.50 16.25 -22.11
N TRP A 486 16.53 16.14 -23.04
CA TRP A 486 16.46 17.00 -24.23
C TRP A 486 15.24 17.92 -24.14
N ASN A 487 15.41 19.13 -24.65
CA ASN A 487 14.31 20.03 -24.95
C ASN A 487 14.22 20.26 -26.46
N ASN A 488 13.02 20.19 -27.04
CA ASN A 488 12.81 20.34 -28.48
C ASN A 488 13.21 21.72 -29.06
N GLN A 489 13.38 22.72 -28.19
CA GLN A 489 13.74 24.09 -28.57
C GLN A 489 15.24 24.39 -28.36
N HIS A 490 16.04 23.39 -27.98
CA HIS A 490 17.45 23.55 -27.67
C HIS A 490 18.29 22.46 -28.33
N GLU A 491 19.46 22.83 -28.86
CA GLU A 491 20.29 21.93 -29.67
C GLU A 491 21.14 20.95 -28.85
N HIS A 492 21.45 21.30 -27.60
CA HIS A 492 22.33 20.50 -26.73
C HIS A 492 21.55 19.80 -25.64
N PRO A 493 22.08 18.68 -25.11
CA PRO A 493 21.47 18.01 -23.96
C PRO A 493 21.64 18.83 -22.69
N PHE A 494 20.65 18.71 -21.81
CA PHE A 494 20.70 19.27 -20.46
C PHE A 494 21.11 18.19 -19.44
N THR A 495 21.98 18.59 -18.52
CA THR A 495 22.39 17.74 -17.39
C THR A 495 21.68 18.18 -16.11
N LEU A 496 21.24 17.22 -15.30
CA LEU A 496 20.62 17.47 -13.99
C LEU A 496 21.68 17.96 -13.00
N CYS A 497 21.47 19.12 -12.42
CA CYS A 497 22.32 19.75 -11.42
C CYS A 497 21.66 19.75 -10.05
N TYR A 498 22.47 19.52 -9.01
CA TYR A 498 22.05 19.35 -7.62
C TYR A 498 22.40 20.54 -6.72
N ALA A 499 23.18 21.46 -7.21
CA ALA A 499 23.61 22.67 -6.52
C ALA A 499 23.55 23.86 -7.46
N PRO A 500 23.41 25.10 -6.93
CA PRO A 500 23.45 26.32 -7.73
C PRO A 500 24.72 26.42 -8.58
N GLU A 501 24.65 27.17 -9.70
CA GLU A 501 25.77 27.38 -10.63
C GLU A 501 26.85 28.26 -10.00
N ASP A 502 26.44 29.24 -9.21
CA ASP A 502 27.33 30.23 -8.59
C ASP A 502 26.74 30.85 -7.33
N ASP A 503 27.45 31.75 -6.70
CA ASP A 503 27.05 32.49 -5.49
C ASP A 503 26.40 33.85 -5.80
N SER A 504 25.93 34.10 -7.03
CA SER A 504 25.37 35.39 -7.45
C SER A 504 24.05 35.73 -6.77
N ASN A 505 23.33 34.73 -6.21
CA ASN A 505 21.99 34.81 -5.67
C ASN A 505 20.91 35.25 -6.70
N GLU A 506 21.21 35.21 -7.98
CA GLU A 506 20.28 35.50 -9.07
C GLU A 506 20.04 34.23 -9.90
N TYR A 507 19.01 33.46 -9.54
CA TYR A 507 18.70 32.17 -10.15
C TYR A 507 17.46 32.26 -11.02
N TYR A 508 17.59 32.41 -12.33
CA TYR A 508 16.47 32.45 -13.27
C TYR A 508 16.47 31.26 -14.22
N CYS A 509 15.27 30.92 -14.70
CA CYS A 509 15.10 29.89 -15.73
C CYS A 509 15.05 30.53 -17.09
N ASP A 510 15.98 30.20 -18.00
CA ASP A 510 16.06 30.77 -19.36
C ASP A 510 14.90 30.35 -20.29
N ILE A 511 14.02 29.43 -19.84
CA ILE A 511 12.82 29.03 -20.61
C ILE A 511 11.60 29.87 -20.24
N CYS A 512 11.34 30.06 -18.95
CA CYS A 512 10.14 30.76 -18.47
C CYS A 512 10.43 32.13 -17.87
N GLU A 513 11.71 32.52 -17.75
CA GLU A 513 12.18 33.79 -17.18
C GLU A 513 11.74 34.01 -15.70
N GLU A 514 11.26 32.95 -15.02
CA GLU A 514 10.90 32.99 -13.61
C GLU A 514 12.09 32.60 -12.73
N GLU A 515 12.10 33.09 -11.50
CA GLU A 515 13.09 32.76 -10.48
C GLU A 515 13.04 31.26 -10.15
N ARG A 516 14.23 30.64 -10.01
CA ARG A 516 14.41 29.26 -9.57
C ARG A 516 14.74 29.23 -8.09
N ASP A 517 14.16 28.30 -7.36
CA ASP A 517 14.58 28.02 -5.98
C ASP A 517 15.96 27.34 -5.99
N PRO A 518 17.00 27.96 -5.40
CA PRO A 518 18.36 27.42 -5.40
C PRO A 518 18.50 26.08 -4.65
N LYS A 519 17.51 25.69 -3.85
CA LYS A 519 17.47 24.38 -3.16
C LYS A 519 16.92 23.27 -4.04
N GLN A 520 16.19 23.62 -5.10
CA GLN A 520 15.60 22.65 -6.02
C GLN A 520 16.57 22.32 -7.16
N TRP A 521 16.55 21.07 -7.57
CA TRP A 521 17.32 20.61 -8.71
C TRP A 521 16.82 21.21 -10.01
N PHE A 522 17.74 21.49 -10.90
CA PHE A 522 17.48 22.11 -12.20
C PHE A 522 18.28 21.43 -13.30
N TYR A 523 17.96 21.73 -14.53
CA TYR A 523 18.71 21.27 -15.70
C TYR A 523 19.57 22.39 -16.25
N TYR A 524 20.80 22.04 -16.59
CA TYR A 524 21.82 22.97 -17.11
C TYR A 524 22.43 22.46 -18.39
N CYS A 525 22.49 23.32 -19.41
CA CYS A 525 23.28 23.10 -20.60
C CYS A 525 24.64 23.82 -20.47
N ALA A 526 25.71 23.06 -20.34
CA ALA A 526 27.06 23.62 -20.19
C ALA A 526 27.56 24.32 -21.43
N ASP A 527 27.16 23.88 -22.65
CA ASP A 527 27.58 24.44 -23.91
C ASP A 527 27.04 25.85 -24.14
N CYS A 528 25.87 26.16 -23.58
CA CYS A 528 25.21 27.46 -23.76
C CYS A 528 25.08 28.25 -22.45
N SER A 529 25.56 27.71 -21.33
CA SER A 529 25.34 28.28 -19.99
C SER A 529 23.85 28.55 -19.69
N PHE A 530 22.99 27.57 -19.99
CA PHE A 530 21.53 27.72 -20.02
C PHE A 530 20.88 26.94 -18.86
N PRO A 531 20.49 27.57 -17.74
CA PRO A 531 19.78 26.95 -16.62
C PRO A 531 18.27 26.93 -16.84
N ALA A 532 17.61 25.84 -16.44
CA ALA A 532 16.17 25.70 -16.58
C ALA A 532 15.54 24.85 -15.47
N HIS A 533 14.31 25.20 -15.09
CA HIS A 533 13.53 24.37 -14.19
C HIS A 533 13.36 22.96 -14.75
N SER A 534 13.36 21.96 -13.87
CA SER A 534 13.07 20.57 -14.26
C SER A 534 11.74 20.43 -14.99
N LYS A 535 10.71 21.17 -14.57
CA LYS A 535 9.38 21.21 -15.23
C LYS A 535 9.42 21.81 -16.64
N CYS A 536 10.32 22.77 -16.89
CA CYS A 536 10.44 23.44 -18.20
C CYS A 536 11.14 22.52 -19.23
N ILE A 537 12.06 21.67 -18.76
CA ILE A 537 12.75 20.69 -19.62
C ILE A 537 11.90 19.44 -19.84
N LEU A 538 11.35 18.85 -18.77
CA LEU A 538 10.66 17.57 -18.82
C LEU A 538 9.15 17.69 -19.11
N GLY A 539 8.60 18.89 -18.99
CA GLY A 539 7.16 19.14 -19.08
C GLY A 539 6.39 18.67 -17.82
N TYR A 540 5.08 18.86 -17.85
CA TYR A 540 4.19 18.47 -16.76
C TYR A 540 3.95 16.95 -16.65
N ARG A 541 4.36 16.18 -17.66
CA ARG A 541 4.14 14.73 -17.75
C ARG A 541 5.40 14.04 -18.29
N PRO A 542 6.46 13.97 -17.50
CA PRO A 542 7.78 13.52 -17.95
C PRO A 542 7.83 12.05 -18.40
N ASN A 543 6.84 11.25 -18.07
CA ASN A 543 6.78 9.82 -18.37
C ASN A 543 5.72 9.49 -19.46
N ILE A 544 5.31 10.46 -20.26
CA ILE A 544 4.36 10.29 -21.37
C ILE A 544 5.02 10.76 -22.68
N LYS A 545 5.03 9.86 -23.68
CA LYS A 545 5.46 10.12 -25.06
C LYS A 545 4.29 10.50 -25.97
#